data_3fb96dba24050110e95b1fe832d778f3
#
_entry.id   3fb96dba24050110e95b1fe832d778f3
#
_cell.length_a   1.000
_cell.length_b   1.000
_cell.length_c   1.000
_cell.angle_alpha   90.00
_cell.angle_beta   90.00
_cell.angle_gamma   90.00
#
_symmetry.space_group_name_H-M   'P 1'
#
loop_
_entity.id
_entity.type
_entity.pdbx_description
1 polymer ?
#
loop_
_entity_poly.entity_id
_entity_poly.type
_entity_poly.pdbx_seq_one_letter_code
_entity_poly.pdbx_strand_id
1 'polypeptide(L)'
;MIPVNTPLLAGNERKYINECLDTGWISSEGPFIKKFEDAFALRVGRQHGIAVSNGSVALDAAILCLDLKAGDEVIMPTFTIISCAAAIVRAGAIPVPVDADPLTWNMQASLIEKAITPKTKAIMVVHIYGLPVDMDPVLDICKKHDLLLIEDAAEMHGQTYKGKPCGSFGDISTFSFYPNKHITTGEGGMIVTDNPVFAEKARSLRNLCFIPEKRFVHHELGYNMRMTNLQAALGLAQLEQLDGFVERKRKMGAIYQERLSSISNLFQLPLASASYAENIYWVFGLVAITEELAQQAVAFLSSRQIGTRPFFWCMHEQPVFLNMGWYKGMKMPVGEKMARNGFYIPSGLGLAEEEMHIVADALIEFTKAKA
;
A
#
# COMPACT_ATOMS: atom_id res chain seq x y z
N MET A 1 -4.48 25.20 9.71
CA MET A 1 -4.90 23.77 9.66
C MET A 1 -3.69 22.93 9.26
N ILE A 2 -3.33 21.93 10.04
CA ILE A 2 -2.27 20.97 9.71
C ILE A 2 -2.94 19.78 9.01
N PRO A 3 -2.77 19.59 7.69
CA PRO A 3 -3.41 18.50 6.96
C PRO A 3 -2.76 17.16 7.32
N VAL A 4 -3.52 16.07 7.20
CA VAL A 4 -3.01 14.72 7.51
C VAL A 4 -1.88 14.29 6.58
N ASN A 5 -1.88 14.80 5.35
CA ASN A 5 -0.84 14.55 4.36
C ASN A 5 -0.72 15.73 3.38
N THR A 6 0.51 16.05 3.02
CA THR A 6 0.86 16.96 1.93
C THR A 6 2.07 16.36 1.22
N PRO A 7 2.01 16.15 -0.11
CA PRO A 7 3.16 15.69 -0.87
C PRO A 7 4.26 16.76 -0.92
N LEU A 8 5.50 16.34 -1.13
CA LEU A 8 6.64 17.24 -1.35
C LEU A 8 7.04 17.19 -2.82
N LEU A 9 6.94 18.34 -3.49
CA LEU A 9 7.29 18.52 -4.90
C LEU A 9 8.51 19.46 -4.98
N ALA A 10 9.72 18.92 -4.78
CA ALA A 10 10.95 19.69 -4.62
C ALA A 10 12.04 19.34 -5.65
N GLY A 11 11.74 18.47 -6.61
CA GLY A 11 12.68 17.99 -7.62
C GLY A 11 12.38 18.49 -9.04
N ASN A 12 12.49 17.58 -9.99
CA ASN A 12 12.33 17.86 -11.43
C ASN A 12 10.87 17.85 -11.92
N GLU A 13 9.87 17.80 -11.03
CA GLU A 13 8.45 17.63 -11.39
C GLU A 13 7.99 18.67 -12.42
N ARG A 14 8.25 19.96 -12.16
CA ARG A 14 7.88 21.05 -13.08
C ARG A 14 8.60 20.95 -14.42
N LYS A 15 9.88 20.58 -14.40
CA LYS A 15 10.71 20.43 -15.61
C LYS A 15 10.13 19.34 -16.51
N TYR A 16 9.86 18.15 -15.98
CA TYR A 16 9.39 17.02 -16.76
C TYR A 16 7.94 17.17 -17.23
N ILE A 17 7.09 17.80 -16.42
CA ILE A 17 5.72 18.13 -16.84
C ILE A 17 5.73 19.16 -17.97
N ASN A 18 6.55 20.20 -17.88
CA ASN A 18 6.69 21.19 -18.96
C ASN A 18 7.20 20.54 -20.25
N GLU A 19 8.19 19.64 -20.19
CA GLU A 19 8.64 18.85 -21.35
C GLU A 19 7.48 18.09 -22.02
N CYS A 20 6.58 17.49 -21.23
CA CYS A 20 5.39 16.84 -21.79
C CYS A 20 4.46 17.84 -22.51
N LEU A 21 4.27 19.04 -21.94
CA LEU A 21 3.41 20.09 -22.52
C LEU A 21 4.04 20.68 -23.80
N ASP A 22 5.34 20.97 -23.75
CA ASP A 22 6.08 21.55 -24.89
C ASP A 22 6.14 20.61 -26.10
N THR A 23 6.23 19.29 -25.84
CA THR A 23 6.30 18.27 -26.89
C THR A 23 4.94 17.72 -27.31
N GLY A 24 3.85 18.03 -26.57
CA GLY A 24 2.52 17.48 -26.78
C GLY A 24 2.34 16.02 -26.37
N TRP A 25 3.37 15.35 -25.81
CA TRP A 25 3.27 13.98 -25.29
C TRP A 25 2.62 13.96 -23.91
N ILE A 26 1.28 14.02 -23.85
CA ILE A 26 0.52 14.13 -22.60
C ILE A 26 -0.26 12.87 -22.25
N SER A 27 -0.52 11.97 -23.21
CA SER A 27 -1.39 10.81 -23.01
C SER A 27 -0.59 9.52 -22.70
N SER A 28 -1.17 8.37 -22.97
CA SER A 28 -0.59 7.05 -22.66
C SER A 28 0.55 6.58 -23.58
N GLU A 29 0.94 7.39 -24.51
CA GLU A 29 2.13 7.19 -25.35
C GLU A 29 3.08 8.34 -25.14
N GLY A 30 4.34 8.05 -24.82
CA GLY A 30 5.35 9.07 -24.57
C GLY A 30 6.57 8.53 -23.84
N PRO A 31 7.70 9.24 -23.89
CA PRO A 31 8.97 8.71 -23.42
C PRO A 31 9.07 8.51 -21.91
N PHE A 32 8.32 9.26 -21.11
CA PHE A 32 8.39 9.17 -19.67
C PHE A 32 7.79 7.87 -19.12
N ILE A 33 6.79 7.27 -19.80
CA ILE A 33 6.19 6.01 -19.36
C ILE A 33 7.26 4.91 -19.29
N LYS A 34 8.00 4.69 -20.39
CA LYS A 34 9.05 3.68 -20.43
C LYS A 34 10.20 4.01 -19.48
N LYS A 35 10.62 5.27 -19.41
CA LYS A 35 11.67 5.71 -18.46
C LYS A 35 11.27 5.43 -17.01
N PHE A 36 10.02 5.71 -16.63
CA PHE A 36 9.53 5.49 -15.28
C PHE A 36 9.39 3.99 -14.97
N GLU A 37 8.84 3.18 -15.92
CA GLU A 37 8.74 1.73 -15.78
C GLU A 37 10.12 1.11 -15.53
N ASP A 38 11.12 1.44 -16.36
CA ASP A 38 12.48 0.89 -16.26
C ASP A 38 13.18 1.32 -14.96
N ALA A 39 13.12 2.62 -14.65
CA ALA A 39 13.76 3.17 -13.45
C ALA A 39 13.14 2.58 -12.18
N PHE A 40 11.80 2.44 -12.13
CA PHE A 40 11.12 1.88 -10.98
C PHE A 40 11.39 0.37 -10.82
N ALA A 41 11.32 -0.40 -11.90
CA ALA A 41 11.65 -1.82 -11.88
C ALA A 41 13.09 -2.05 -11.40
N LEU A 42 14.05 -1.30 -11.93
CA LEU A 42 15.45 -1.32 -11.48
C LEU A 42 15.57 -1.00 -9.99
N ARG A 43 14.85 0.02 -9.49
CA ARG A 43 14.89 0.44 -8.09
C ARG A 43 14.44 -0.65 -7.13
N VAL A 44 13.49 -1.47 -7.52
CA VAL A 44 12.97 -2.58 -6.70
C VAL A 44 13.61 -3.93 -7.06
N GLY A 45 14.62 -3.94 -7.96
CA GLY A 45 15.35 -5.15 -8.32
C GLY A 45 14.54 -6.13 -9.17
N ARG A 46 13.65 -5.63 -10.05
CA ARG A 46 12.81 -6.42 -10.96
C ARG A 46 13.16 -6.16 -12.43
N GLN A 47 12.85 -7.13 -13.30
CA GLN A 47 13.11 -7.04 -14.74
C GLN A 47 12.04 -6.21 -15.46
N HIS A 48 10.78 -6.27 -15.02
CA HIS A 48 9.66 -5.65 -15.70
C HIS A 48 8.89 -4.73 -14.77
N GLY A 49 8.66 -3.48 -15.23
CA GLY A 49 7.70 -2.53 -14.69
C GLY A 49 6.58 -2.29 -15.69
N ILE A 50 5.34 -2.21 -15.22
CA ILE A 50 4.15 -1.94 -16.01
C ILE A 50 3.35 -0.86 -15.30
N ALA A 51 3.44 0.38 -15.80
CA ALA A 51 2.75 1.53 -15.25
C ALA A 51 1.26 1.48 -15.56
N VAL A 52 0.41 1.72 -14.56
CA VAL A 52 -1.05 1.72 -14.66
C VAL A 52 -1.66 2.94 -14.00
N SER A 53 -2.94 3.19 -14.23
CA SER A 53 -3.61 4.44 -13.84
C SER A 53 -3.78 4.64 -12.32
N ASN A 54 -3.76 3.59 -11.51
CA ASN A 54 -3.76 3.67 -10.04
C ASN A 54 -3.42 2.31 -9.39
N GLY A 55 -3.23 2.30 -8.06
CA GLY A 55 -2.89 1.08 -7.32
C GLY A 55 -3.99 0.02 -7.33
N SER A 56 -5.27 0.40 -7.35
CA SER A 56 -6.38 -0.58 -7.37
C SER A 56 -6.39 -1.37 -8.68
N VAL A 57 -6.18 -0.70 -9.83
CA VAL A 57 -6.10 -1.42 -11.11
C VAL A 57 -4.78 -2.18 -11.27
N ALA A 58 -3.72 -1.80 -10.55
CA ALA A 58 -2.51 -2.61 -10.45
C ALA A 58 -2.81 -3.98 -9.81
N LEU A 59 -3.58 -3.98 -8.70
CA LEU A 59 -4.05 -5.22 -8.06
C LEU A 59 -4.97 -6.02 -8.98
N ASP A 60 -5.94 -5.36 -9.64
CA ASP A 60 -6.84 -6.04 -10.59
C ASP A 60 -6.04 -6.76 -11.68
N ALA A 61 -5.13 -6.07 -12.33
CA ALA A 61 -4.31 -6.65 -13.39
C ALA A 61 -3.37 -7.75 -12.87
N ALA A 62 -2.77 -7.57 -11.68
CA ALA A 62 -1.92 -8.58 -11.05
C ALA A 62 -2.70 -9.88 -10.78
N ILE A 63 -3.89 -9.79 -10.19
CA ILE A 63 -4.76 -10.95 -9.94
C ILE A 63 -5.19 -11.61 -11.26
N LEU A 64 -5.57 -10.83 -12.27
CA LEU A 64 -5.94 -11.37 -13.57
C LEU A 64 -4.79 -12.10 -14.29
N CYS A 65 -3.52 -11.75 -13.98
CA CYS A 65 -2.37 -12.48 -14.50
C CYS A 65 -2.26 -13.92 -13.99
N LEU A 66 -2.86 -14.25 -12.86
CA LEU A 66 -2.76 -15.57 -12.22
C LEU A 66 -3.74 -16.62 -12.81
N ASP A 67 -4.65 -16.22 -13.71
CA ASP A 67 -5.64 -17.13 -14.31
C ASP A 67 -6.49 -17.94 -13.32
N LEU A 68 -6.83 -17.32 -12.20
CA LEU A 68 -7.67 -17.93 -11.16
C LEU A 68 -9.03 -18.33 -11.73
N LYS A 69 -9.58 -19.44 -11.21
CA LYS A 69 -10.90 -19.95 -11.60
C LYS A 69 -11.93 -19.63 -10.53
N ALA A 70 -13.18 -19.67 -10.91
CA ALA A 70 -14.29 -19.49 -9.96
C ALA A 70 -14.17 -20.49 -8.80
N GLY A 71 -14.13 -19.96 -7.57
CA GLY A 71 -13.99 -20.75 -6.36
C GLY A 71 -12.55 -21.01 -5.90
N ASP A 72 -11.53 -20.61 -6.67
CA ASP A 72 -10.15 -20.56 -6.17
C ASP A 72 -10.05 -19.56 -5.01
N GLU A 73 -9.16 -19.82 -4.08
CA GLU A 73 -8.99 -19.03 -2.87
C GLU A 73 -7.65 -18.29 -2.88
N VAL A 74 -7.68 -17.03 -2.42
CA VAL A 74 -6.48 -16.22 -2.17
C VAL A 74 -6.48 -15.80 -0.72
N ILE A 75 -5.47 -16.25 0.04
CA ILE A 75 -5.28 -15.85 1.43
C ILE A 75 -4.76 -14.40 1.46
N MET A 76 -5.32 -13.56 2.33
CA MET A 76 -4.95 -12.15 2.44
C MET A 76 -5.17 -11.62 3.87
N PRO A 77 -4.56 -10.47 4.25
CA PRO A 77 -4.84 -9.87 5.55
C PRO A 77 -6.27 -9.35 5.63
N THR A 78 -6.91 -9.50 6.80
CA THR A 78 -8.20 -8.85 7.05
C THR A 78 -8.07 -7.33 7.19
N PHE A 79 -6.96 -6.86 7.75
CA PHE A 79 -6.67 -5.45 8.00
C PHE A 79 -5.88 -4.87 6.82
N THR A 80 -6.58 -4.30 5.85
CA THR A 80 -6.02 -3.66 4.66
C THR A 80 -7.05 -2.81 3.93
N ILE A 81 -6.64 -2.18 2.82
CA ILE A 81 -7.52 -1.47 1.89
C ILE A 81 -8.43 -2.45 1.14
N ILE A 82 -9.69 -2.07 0.93
CA ILE A 82 -10.70 -2.90 0.24
C ILE A 82 -10.28 -3.33 -1.17
N SER A 83 -9.41 -2.59 -1.84
CA SER A 83 -8.93 -2.89 -3.20
C SER A 83 -8.33 -4.28 -3.32
N CYS A 84 -7.66 -4.78 -2.26
CA CYS A 84 -7.06 -6.11 -2.21
C CYS A 84 -8.12 -7.22 -2.36
N ALA A 85 -9.13 -7.21 -1.48
CA ALA A 85 -10.23 -8.17 -1.55
C ALA A 85 -11.08 -7.99 -2.82
N ALA A 86 -11.36 -6.75 -3.21
CA ALA A 86 -12.15 -6.45 -4.39
C ALA A 86 -11.52 -6.97 -5.69
N ALA A 87 -10.19 -6.90 -5.84
CA ALA A 87 -9.49 -7.44 -7.00
C ALA A 87 -9.66 -8.97 -7.09
N ILE A 88 -9.55 -9.68 -5.95
CA ILE A 88 -9.78 -11.13 -5.88
C ILE A 88 -11.20 -11.48 -6.30
N VAL A 89 -12.19 -10.76 -5.75
CA VAL A 89 -13.61 -10.97 -6.06
C VAL A 89 -13.93 -10.72 -7.52
N ARG A 90 -13.42 -9.62 -8.10
CA ARG A 90 -13.63 -9.28 -9.53
C ARG A 90 -13.03 -10.32 -10.46
N ALA A 91 -11.99 -11.02 -10.06
CA ALA A 91 -11.42 -12.16 -10.81
C ALA A 91 -12.24 -13.47 -10.63
N GLY A 92 -13.30 -13.47 -9.82
CA GLY A 92 -14.14 -14.65 -9.57
C GLY A 92 -13.61 -15.55 -8.45
N ALA A 93 -12.52 -15.19 -7.80
CA ALA A 93 -11.91 -15.94 -6.69
C ALA A 93 -12.47 -15.50 -5.33
N ILE A 94 -12.12 -16.22 -4.29
CA ILE A 94 -12.61 -16.01 -2.92
C ILE A 94 -11.46 -15.49 -2.06
N PRO A 95 -11.56 -14.28 -1.49
CA PRO A 95 -10.58 -13.80 -0.52
C PRO A 95 -10.76 -14.52 0.82
N VAL A 96 -9.68 -15.08 1.35
CA VAL A 96 -9.64 -15.78 2.65
C VAL A 96 -8.86 -14.92 3.63
N PRO A 97 -9.53 -14.20 4.54
CA PRO A 97 -8.86 -13.26 5.42
C PRO A 97 -8.11 -13.97 6.57
N VAL A 98 -6.98 -13.39 6.97
CA VAL A 98 -6.14 -13.79 8.11
C VAL A 98 -5.97 -12.59 9.03
N ASP A 99 -5.96 -12.81 10.35
CA ASP A 99 -5.81 -11.75 11.33
C ASP A 99 -4.40 -11.12 11.32
N ALA A 100 -4.27 -9.98 11.93
CA ALA A 100 -3.03 -9.23 12.03
C ALA A 100 -2.20 -9.64 13.25
N ASP A 101 -0.91 -9.37 13.20
CA ASP A 101 0.00 -9.38 14.33
C ASP A 101 -0.19 -8.10 15.17
N PRO A 102 -0.33 -8.21 16.51
CA PRO A 102 -0.66 -7.06 17.36
C PRO A 102 0.48 -6.03 17.50
N LEU A 103 1.72 -6.39 17.17
CA LEU A 103 2.88 -5.52 17.29
C LEU A 103 3.22 -4.85 15.96
N THR A 104 3.28 -5.63 14.87
CA THR A 104 3.68 -5.15 13.55
C THR A 104 2.51 -4.62 12.74
N TRP A 105 1.27 -4.95 13.12
CA TRP A 105 0.00 -4.68 12.43
C TRP A 105 -0.14 -5.38 11.07
N ASN A 106 0.89 -6.09 10.66
CA ASN A 106 0.91 -6.87 9.43
C ASN A 106 0.16 -8.20 9.58
N MET A 107 -0.12 -8.87 8.47
CA MET A 107 -0.69 -10.21 8.45
C MET A 107 0.14 -11.16 9.32
N GLN A 108 -0.50 -11.89 10.23
CA GLN A 108 0.18 -12.83 11.13
C GLN A 108 0.55 -14.12 10.37
N ALA A 109 1.82 -14.25 10.00
CA ALA A 109 2.30 -15.35 9.17
C ALA A 109 1.97 -16.76 9.75
N SER A 110 2.01 -16.92 11.07
CA SER A 110 1.67 -18.18 11.75
C SER A 110 0.22 -18.66 11.58
N LEU A 111 -0.67 -17.77 11.12
CA LEU A 111 -2.07 -18.10 10.84
C LEU A 111 -2.31 -18.49 9.37
N ILE A 112 -1.39 -18.17 8.46
CA ILE A 112 -1.56 -18.42 7.03
C ILE A 112 -1.75 -19.90 6.74
N GLU A 113 -0.88 -20.74 7.26
CA GLU A 113 -0.90 -22.18 6.97
C GLU A 113 -2.21 -22.85 7.41
N LYS A 114 -2.83 -22.36 8.49
CA LYS A 114 -4.13 -22.85 8.99
C LYS A 114 -5.30 -22.47 8.06
N ALA A 115 -5.13 -21.46 7.23
CA ALA A 115 -6.14 -20.98 6.29
C ALA A 115 -6.04 -21.69 4.92
N ILE A 116 -5.01 -22.50 4.68
CA ILE A 116 -4.80 -23.20 3.41
C ILE A 116 -5.84 -24.32 3.26
N THR A 117 -6.48 -24.37 2.10
CA THR A 117 -7.36 -25.45 1.66
C THR A 117 -6.89 -25.99 0.29
N PRO A 118 -7.47 -27.08 -0.20
CA PRO A 118 -7.17 -27.55 -1.57
C PRO A 118 -7.52 -26.55 -2.69
N LYS A 119 -8.31 -25.52 -2.39
CA LYS A 119 -8.70 -24.46 -3.31
C LYS A 119 -7.74 -23.27 -3.29
N THR A 120 -6.86 -23.18 -2.30
CA THR A 120 -5.91 -22.06 -2.20
C THR A 120 -4.93 -22.10 -3.35
N LYS A 121 -4.78 -20.98 -4.06
CA LYS A 121 -3.89 -20.82 -5.22
C LYS A 121 -2.81 -19.78 -5.01
N ALA A 122 -3.09 -18.80 -4.14
CA ALA A 122 -2.15 -17.72 -3.90
C ALA A 122 -2.27 -17.18 -2.47
N ILE A 123 -1.21 -16.52 -2.04
CA ILE A 123 -1.18 -15.66 -0.87
C ILE A 123 -0.96 -14.23 -1.36
N MET A 124 -1.76 -13.29 -0.88
CA MET A 124 -1.52 -11.86 -1.05
C MET A 124 -1.04 -11.30 0.28
N VAL A 125 0.22 -10.90 0.35
CA VAL A 125 0.71 -10.08 1.46
C VAL A 125 0.44 -8.62 1.17
N VAL A 126 0.10 -7.86 2.21
CA VAL A 126 0.00 -6.40 2.15
C VAL A 126 0.85 -5.87 3.28
N HIS A 127 1.82 -5.05 2.96
CA HIS A 127 2.66 -4.41 3.96
C HIS A 127 1.97 -3.17 4.52
N ILE A 128 1.87 -3.08 5.86
CA ILE A 128 1.05 -2.05 6.52
C ILE A 128 1.92 -0.95 7.12
N TYR A 129 1.59 0.29 6.76
CA TYR A 129 2.01 1.55 7.39
C TYR A 129 3.53 1.80 7.48
N GLY A 130 4.31 1.14 6.64
CA GLY A 130 5.74 1.41 6.51
C GLY A 130 6.66 0.35 7.10
N LEU A 131 6.12 -0.67 7.79
CA LEU A 131 6.86 -1.85 8.24
C LEU A 131 6.47 -3.06 7.38
N PRO A 132 7.42 -3.80 6.78
CA PRO A 132 7.07 -4.95 5.94
C PRO A 132 6.55 -6.14 6.78
N VAL A 133 5.77 -7.01 6.14
CA VAL A 133 5.47 -8.35 6.65
C VAL A 133 6.78 -9.11 6.87
N ASP A 134 6.85 -9.97 7.87
CA ASP A 134 7.96 -10.95 7.97
C ASP A 134 7.83 -11.93 6.79
N MET A 135 8.68 -11.76 5.78
CA MET A 135 8.56 -12.44 4.49
C MET A 135 9.09 -13.88 4.52
N ASP A 136 10.08 -14.20 5.35
CA ASP A 136 10.69 -15.54 5.35
C ASP A 136 9.65 -16.65 5.59
N PRO A 137 8.83 -16.60 6.66
CA PRO A 137 7.82 -17.64 6.88
C PRO A 137 6.75 -17.66 5.77
N VAL A 138 6.43 -16.53 5.14
CA VAL A 138 5.49 -16.50 4.02
C VAL A 138 6.06 -17.20 2.80
N LEU A 139 7.32 -16.92 2.47
CA LEU A 139 8.03 -17.55 1.34
C LEU A 139 8.15 -19.05 1.54
N ASP A 140 8.46 -19.49 2.77
CA ASP A 140 8.54 -20.92 3.11
C ASP A 140 7.17 -21.61 2.94
N ILE A 141 6.08 -20.97 3.34
CA ILE A 141 4.72 -21.48 3.15
C ILE A 141 4.38 -21.56 1.65
N CYS A 142 4.64 -20.51 0.88
CA CYS A 142 4.42 -20.52 -0.57
C CYS A 142 5.16 -21.67 -1.24
N LYS A 143 6.44 -21.83 -0.93
CA LYS A 143 7.26 -22.92 -1.47
C LYS A 143 6.76 -24.31 -1.05
N LYS A 144 6.37 -24.48 0.21
CA LYS A 144 5.90 -25.76 0.76
C LYS A 144 4.59 -26.22 0.11
N HIS A 145 3.70 -25.29 -0.19
CA HIS A 145 2.35 -25.57 -0.69
C HIS A 145 2.16 -25.26 -2.18
N ASP A 146 3.23 -24.90 -2.90
CA ASP A 146 3.22 -24.52 -4.33
C ASP A 146 2.18 -23.41 -4.61
N LEU A 147 2.22 -22.34 -3.81
CA LEU A 147 1.32 -21.21 -3.89
C LEU A 147 2.01 -20.01 -4.53
N LEU A 148 1.29 -19.28 -5.38
CA LEU A 148 1.75 -18.01 -5.92
C LEU A 148 1.72 -16.92 -4.83
N LEU A 149 2.66 -15.98 -4.91
CA LEU A 149 2.76 -14.85 -4.00
C LEU A 149 2.47 -13.54 -4.72
N ILE A 150 1.45 -12.83 -4.26
CA ILE A 150 1.17 -11.45 -4.65
C ILE A 150 1.67 -10.55 -3.54
N GLU A 151 2.47 -9.54 -3.87
CA GLU A 151 2.99 -8.59 -2.89
C GLU A 151 2.40 -7.20 -3.15
N ASP A 152 1.50 -6.76 -2.28
CA ASP A 152 1.06 -5.37 -2.28
C ASP A 152 2.05 -4.52 -1.48
N ALA A 153 2.91 -3.82 -2.20
CA ALA A 153 3.94 -2.94 -1.68
C ALA A 153 3.57 -1.44 -1.83
N ALA A 154 2.26 -1.13 -1.93
CA ALA A 154 1.77 0.24 -2.13
C ALA A 154 2.20 1.24 -1.04
N GLU A 155 2.71 0.78 0.10
CA GLU A 155 3.18 1.59 1.23
C GLU A 155 4.69 1.43 1.49
N MET A 156 5.41 0.78 0.55
CA MET A 156 6.80 0.32 0.74
C MET A 156 7.82 0.95 -0.21
N HIS A 157 7.56 2.13 -0.75
CA HIS A 157 8.50 2.81 -1.63
C HIS A 157 9.82 3.09 -0.90
N GLY A 158 10.90 2.44 -1.34
CA GLY A 158 12.22 2.53 -0.74
C GLY A 158 12.46 1.69 0.51
N GLN A 159 11.46 0.90 0.95
CA GLN A 159 11.60 -0.03 2.07
C GLN A 159 12.34 -1.31 1.65
N THR A 160 13.00 -1.92 2.64
CA THR A 160 13.68 -3.21 2.48
C THR A 160 13.30 -4.18 3.60
N TYR A 161 13.29 -5.46 3.25
CA TYR A 161 13.24 -6.58 4.20
C TYR A 161 14.59 -7.29 4.15
N LYS A 162 15.34 -7.31 5.25
CA LYS A 162 16.71 -7.86 5.33
C LYS A 162 17.63 -7.35 4.20
N GLY A 163 17.51 -6.05 3.87
CA GLY A 163 18.29 -5.39 2.83
C GLY A 163 17.81 -5.60 1.39
N LYS A 164 16.84 -6.48 1.14
CA LYS A 164 16.24 -6.70 -0.18
C LYS A 164 15.01 -5.81 -0.34
N PRO A 165 14.85 -5.08 -1.47
CA PRO A 165 13.72 -4.16 -1.67
C PRO A 165 12.36 -4.85 -1.53
N CYS A 166 11.40 -4.24 -0.82
CA CYS A 166 10.01 -4.62 -0.90
C CYS A 166 9.48 -4.39 -2.33
N GLY A 167 8.59 -5.26 -2.80
CA GLY A 167 8.20 -5.37 -4.20
C GLY A 167 9.02 -6.40 -4.99
N SER A 168 10.06 -6.98 -4.38
CA SER A 168 10.91 -7.98 -5.02
C SER A 168 10.68 -9.42 -4.56
N PHE A 169 9.67 -9.67 -3.73
CA PHE A 169 9.42 -10.99 -3.14
C PHE A 169 8.31 -11.76 -3.84
N GLY A 170 7.24 -11.10 -4.27
CA GLY A 170 6.11 -11.74 -4.92
C GLY A 170 6.46 -12.28 -6.32
N ASP A 171 5.72 -13.27 -6.83
CA ASP A 171 5.74 -13.60 -8.25
C ASP A 171 5.29 -12.40 -9.10
N ILE A 172 4.41 -11.60 -8.53
CA ILE A 172 3.96 -10.30 -9.04
C ILE A 172 3.73 -9.35 -7.87
N SER A 173 4.18 -8.09 -8.00
CA SER A 173 4.06 -7.10 -6.94
C SER A 173 3.44 -5.81 -7.46
N THR A 174 2.74 -5.09 -6.59
CA THR A 174 2.01 -3.86 -6.96
C THR A 174 2.39 -2.68 -6.09
N PHE A 175 2.35 -1.49 -6.69
CA PHE A 175 2.58 -0.21 -6.03
C PHE A 175 1.49 0.79 -6.38
N SER A 176 1.30 1.77 -5.50
CA SER A 176 0.39 2.90 -5.69
C SER A 176 1.15 4.21 -5.61
N PHE A 177 0.81 5.16 -6.47
CA PHE A 177 1.37 6.50 -6.45
C PHE A 177 0.30 7.55 -6.12
N TYR A 178 -0.64 7.19 -5.24
CA TYR A 178 -1.62 8.12 -4.68
C TYR A 178 -0.91 9.24 -3.89
N PRO A 179 -1.47 10.47 -3.75
CA PRO A 179 -0.78 11.63 -3.16
C PRO A 179 -0.20 11.45 -1.76
N ASN A 180 -0.69 10.49 -1.00
CA ASN A 180 -0.17 10.21 0.35
C ASN A 180 0.97 9.19 0.39
N LYS A 181 1.41 8.65 -0.75
CA LYS A 181 2.54 7.72 -0.82
C LYS A 181 3.87 8.47 -0.75
N HIS A 182 4.99 7.75 -0.53
CA HIS A 182 6.32 8.38 -0.48
C HIS A 182 6.68 9.06 -1.79
N ILE A 183 6.26 8.49 -2.92
CA ILE A 183 6.29 9.14 -4.23
C ILE A 183 4.90 9.12 -4.84
N THR A 184 4.57 10.16 -5.59
CA THR A 184 3.23 10.33 -6.16
C THR A 184 3.24 10.72 -7.63
N THR A 185 2.18 10.30 -8.33
CA THR A 185 1.84 10.78 -9.67
C THR A 185 0.48 11.47 -9.71
N GLY A 186 -0.06 11.87 -8.54
CA GLY A 186 -1.45 12.27 -8.34
C GLY A 186 -2.37 11.06 -8.26
N GLU A 187 -2.55 10.37 -9.33
CA GLU A 187 -3.06 8.99 -9.41
C GLU A 187 -2.06 8.17 -10.24
N GLY A 188 -1.84 6.91 -9.86
CA GLY A 188 -0.93 6.01 -10.56
C GLY A 188 -0.69 4.72 -9.80
N GLY A 189 -0.17 3.72 -10.51
CA GLY A 189 0.27 2.45 -9.96
C GLY A 189 1.35 1.83 -10.82
N MET A 190 2.02 0.82 -10.28
CA MET A 190 3.01 0.02 -10.98
C MET A 190 2.83 -1.45 -10.64
N ILE A 191 2.92 -2.30 -11.63
CA ILE A 191 3.08 -3.74 -11.47
C ILE A 191 4.54 -4.04 -11.75
N VAL A 192 5.17 -4.87 -10.93
CA VAL A 192 6.54 -5.34 -11.17
C VAL A 192 6.62 -6.87 -11.05
N THR A 193 7.41 -7.48 -11.91
CA THR A 193 7.61 -8.93 -11.93
C THR A 193 8.89 -9.30 -12.68
N ASP A 194 9.45 -10.48 -12.41
CA ASP A 194 10.51 -11.09 -13.22
C ASP A 194 9.94 -12.11 -14.22
N ASN A 195 8.64 -12.47 -14.09
CA ASN A 195 7.99 -13.40 -14.98
C ASN A 195 7.57 -12.70 -16.29
N PRO A 196 8.18 -13.03 -17.44
CA PRO A 196 7.86 -12.37 -18.71
C PRO A 196 6.40 -12.65 -19.17
N VAL A 197 5.82 -13.79 -18.80
CA VAL A 197 4.43 -14.12 -19.13
C VAL A 197 3.47 -13.20 -18.39
N PHE A 198 3.70 -12.97 -17.09
CA PHE A 198 2.90 -12.03 -16.32
C PHE A 198 3.08 -10.59 -16.82
N ALA A 199 4.31 -10.21 -17.17
CA ALA A 199 4.60 -8.87 -17.69
C ALA A 199 3.87 -8.61 -19.03
N GLU A 200 3.90 -9.55 -19.97
CA GLU A 200 3.21 -9.44 -21.25
C GLU A 200 1.69 -9.40 -21.07
N LYS A 201 1.14 -10.30 -20.24
CA LYS A 201 -0.29 -10.33 -19.93
C LYS A 201 -0.77 -9.04 -19.27
N ALA A 202 -0.02 -8.50 -18.29
CA ALA A 202 -0.35 -7.23 -17.65
C ALA A 202 -0.33 -6.06 -18.66
N ARG A 203 0.64 -6.02 -19.57
CA ARG A 203 0.69 -5.01 -20.65
C ARG A 203 -0.49 -5.12 -21.62
N SER A 204 -0.87 -6.33 -21.97
CA SER A 204 -2.03 -6.60 -22.83
C SER A 204 -3.32 -6.15 -22.15
N LEU A 205 -3.58 -6.61 -20.92
CA LEU A 205 -4.76 -6.26 -20.13
C LEU A 205 -4.89 -4.74 -19.94
N ARG A 206 -3.80 -4.06 -19.61
CA ARG A 206 -3.74 -2.61 -19.44
C ARG A 206 -4.18 -1.83 -20.66
N ASN A 207 -3.95 -2.38 -21.86
CA ASN A 207 -4.15 -1.72 -23.14
C ASN A 207 -5.24 -2.40 -24.00
N LEU A 208 -6.38 -2.74 -23.40
CA LEU A 208 -7.56 -3.27 -24.09
C LEU A 208 -7.31 -4.60 -24.85
N CYS A 209 -6.25 -5.33 -24.56
CA CYS A 209 -5.83 -6.53 -25.29
C CYS A 209 -5.77 -6.29 -26.82
N PHE A 210 -5.24 -5.13 -27.26
CA PHE A 210 -5.01 -4.87 -28.67
C PHE A 210 -4.01 -5.85 -29.27
N ILE A 211 -4.32 -6.31 -30.48
CA ILE A 211 -3.42 -7.16 -31.26
C ILE A 211 -2.69 -6.28 -32.27
N PRO A 212 -1.35 -6.33 -32.36
CA PRO A 212 -0.58 -5.47 -33.26
C PRO A 212 -1.02 -5.57 -34.74
N GLU A 213 -1.32 -6.78 -35.21
CA GLU A 213 -1.66 -7.05 -36.59
C GLU A 213 -3.07 -6.56 -36.97
N LYS A 214 -3.98 -6.50 -35.98
CA LYS A 214 -5.40 -6.10 -36.20
C LYS A 214 -5.90 -5.33 -34.98
N ARG A 215 -5.51 -4.08 -34.80
CA ARG A 215 -5.71 -3.26 -33.62
C ARG A 215 -7.13 -3.30 -33.01
N PHE A 216 -8.18 -3.40 -33.82
CA PHE A 216 -9.56 -3.37 -33.32
C PHE A 216 -10.26 -4.74 -33.38
N VAL A 217 -9.50 -5.83 -33.55
CA VAL A 217 -9.97 -7.20 -33.36
C VAL A 217 -9.41 -7.71 -32.04
N HIS A 218 -10.27 -8.23 -31.17
CA HIS A 218 -9.90 -8.65 -29.83
C HIS A 218 -10.22 -10.13 -29.64
N HIS A 219 -9.27 -10.90 -29.14
CA HIS A 219 -9.46 -12.29 -28.72
C HIS A 219 -9.78 -12.38 -27.23
N GLU A 220 -9.44 -11.35 -26.45
CA GLU A 220 -9.65 -11.27 -25.02
C GLU A 220 -10.19 -9.89 -24.63
N LEU A 221 -10.88 -9.82 -23.50
CA LEU A 221 -11.33 -8.55 -22.94
C LEU A 221 -10.23 -7.94 -22.09
N GLY A 222 -9.74 -6.79 -22.52
CA GLY A 222 -8.80 -5.97 -21.75
C GLY A 222 -9.47 -4.70 -21.21
N TYR A 223 -8.64 -3.87 -20.60
CA TYR A 223 -9.09 -2.66 -19.90
C TYR A 223 -8.29 -1.44 -20.36
N ASN A 224 -8.84 -0.26 -20.17
CA ASN A 224 -8.07 0.97 -20.22
C ASN A 224 -7.52 1.29 -18.83
N MET A 225 -6.35 0.74 -18.51
CA MET A 225 -5.66 0.95 -17.24
C MET A 225 -4.35 1.75 -17.43
N ARG A 226 -4.24 2.48 -18.53
CA ARG A 226 -3.01 3.15 -18.92
C ARG A 226 -2.70 4.34 -18.01
N MET A 227 -1.42 4.48 -17.64
CA MET A 227 -0.88 5.72 -17.08
C MET A 227 -0.63 6.74 -18.21
N THR A 228 -0.80 8.02 -17.93
CA THR A 228 -0.44 9.09 -18.86
C THR A 228 1.06 9.44 -18.76
N ASN A 229 1.61 10.00 -19.83
CA ASN A 229 2.99 10.47 -19.85
C ASN A 229 3.23 11.60 -18.83
N LEU A 230 2.22 12.45 -18.57
CA LEU A 230 2.25 13.47 -17.50
C LEU A 230 2.42 12.84 -16.12
N GLN A 231 1.66 11.79 -15.82
CA GLN A 231 1.79 11.06 -14.55
C GLN A 231 3.16 10.40 -14.43
N ALA A 232 3.63 9.74 -15.51
CA ALA A 232 4.93 9.10 -15.52
C ALA A 232 6.09 10.09 -15.37
N ALA A 233 5.99 11.27 -15.97
CA ALA A 233 6.95 12.36 -15.82
C ALA A 233 7.05 12.82 -14.36
N LEU A 234 5.90 13.02 -13.71
CA LEU A 234 5.84 13.32 -12.28
C LEU A 234 6.46 12.20 -11.45
N GLY A 235 6.09 10.94 -11.73
CA GLY A 235 6.59 9.77 -11.03
C GLY A 235 8.10 9.59 -11.14
N LEU A 236 8.68 9.83 -12.31
CA LEU A 236 10.13 9.76 -12.50
C LEU A 236 10.86 10.82 -11.67
N ALA A 237 10.36 12.06 -11.66
CA ALA A 237 10.93 13.14 -10.85
C ALA A 237 10.87 12.84 -9.35
N GLN A 238 9.76 12.27 -8.89
CA GLN A 238 9.58 11.84 -7.50
C GLN A 238 10.50 10.66 -7.15
N LEU A 239 10.68 9.69 -8.05
CA LEU A 239 11.57 8.54 -7.86
C LEU A 239 13.03 8.97 -7.66
N GLU A 240 13.47 10.01 -8.35
CA GLU A 240 14.81 10.61 -8.19
C GLU A 240 15.08 11.12 -6.77
N GLN A 241 14.02 11.43 -5.99
CA GLN A 241 14.10 11.96 -4.63
C GLN A 241 13.84 10.88 -3.55
N LEU A 242 13.57 9.64 -3.93
CA LEU A 242 13.01 8.62 -3.03
C LEU A 242 13.84 8.39 -1.77
N ASP A 243 15.17 8.33 -1.88
CA ASP A 243 16.04 8.07 -0.72
C ASP A 243 15.95 9.20 0.32
N GLY A 244 15.95 10.45 -0.14
CA GLY A 244 15.74 11.60 0.72
C GLY A 244 14.35 11.64 1.35
N PHE A 245 13.33 11.15 0.62
CA PHE A 245 11.97 11.05 1.17
C PHE A 245 11.87 9.98 2.27
N VAL A 246 12.52 8.83 2.09
CA VAL A 246 12.58 7.78 3.13
C VAL A 246 13.30 8.30 4.37
N GLU A 247 14.43 8.98 4.22
CA GLU A 247 15.18 9.57 5.33
C GLU A 247 14.32 10.60 6.09
N ARG A 248 13.63 11.49 5.35
CA ARG A 248 12.73 12.48 5.95
C ARG A 248 11.59 11.82 6.73
N LYS A 249 11.03 10.74 6.23
CA LYS A 249 9.97 9.97 6.91
C LYS A 249 10.49 9.29 8.18
N ARG A 250 11.68 8.71 8.14
CA ARG A 250 12.32 8.15 9.34
C ARG A 250 12.59 9.20 10.40
N LYS A 251 13.09 10.39 9.98
CA LYS A 251 13.26 11.53 10.90
C LYS A 251 11.93 11.93 11.53
N MET A 252 10.86 12.08 10.76
CA MET A 252 9.51 12.35 11.27
C MET A 252 9.07 11.29 12.27
N GLY A 253 9.25 10.01 11.93
CA GLY A 253 8.92 8.91 12.82
C GLY A 253 9.69 8.96 14.14
N ALA A 254 10.98 9.26 14.09
CA ALA A 254 11.82 9.40 15.31
C ALA A 254 11.34 10.54 16.22
N ILE A 255 10.99 11.70 15.66
CA ILE A 255 10.43 12.83 16.40
C ILE A 255 9.14 12.42 17.12
N TYR A 256 8.20 11.78 16.41
CA TYR A 256 6.95 11.33 17.02
C TYR A 256 7.16 10.22 18.04
N GLN A 257 8.06 9.26 17.81
CA GLN A 257 8.38 8.21 18.78
C GLN A 257 8.91 8.80 20.09
N GLU A 258 9.84 9.74 20.01
CA GLU A 258 10.40 10.42 21.18
C GLU A 258 9.33 11.22 21.93
N ARG A 259 8.61 12.08 21.22
CA ARG A 259 7.63 13.00 21.83
C ARG A 259 6.44 12.27 22.44
N LEU A 260 5.93 11.24 21.78
CA LEU A 260 4.73 10.51 22.18
C LEU A 260 5.04 9.33 23.13
N SER A 261 6.30 9.06 23.46
CA SER A 261 6.67 7.98 24.39
C SER A 261 5.96 8.08 25.73
N SER A 262 5.72 9.31 26.23
CA SER A 262 5.05 9.56 27.51
C SER A 262 3.57 9.18 27.55
N ILE A 263 2.95 8.96 26.40
CA ILE A 263 1.52 8.57 26.29
C ILE A 263 1.34 7.12 25.79
N SER A 264 2.41 6.34 25.75
CA SER A 264 2.40 4.95 25.23
C SER A 264 1.56 3.99 26.09
N ASN A 265 1.21 4.36 27.31
CA ASN A 265 0.26 3.64 28.16
C ASN A 265 -1.21 3.78 27.69
N LEU A 266 -1.54 4.80 26.91
CA LEU A 266 -2.88 5.07 26.37
C LEU A 266 -2.98 4.79 24.86
N PHE A 267 -1.86 4.93 24.13
CA PHE A 267 -1.79 4.74 22.69
C PHE A 267 -0.60 3.85 22.31
N GLN A 268 -0.85 2.72 21.70
CA GLN A 268 0.21 1.94 21.07
C GLN A 268 0.76 2.73 19.89
N LEU A 269 2.06 3.01 19.91
CA LEU A 269 2.80 3.62 18.80
C LEU A 269 3.19 2.56 17.76
N PRO A 270 3.45 2.94 16.50
CA PRO A 270 3.94 2.01 15.50
C PRO A 270 5.31 1.49 15.92
N LEU A 271 5.59 0.22 15.63
CA LEU A 271 6.90 -0.36 15.91
C LEU A 271 7.97 0.35 15.08
N ALA A 272 9.00 0.91 15.75
CA ALA A 272 10.07 1.65 15.08
C ALA A 272 10.95 0.73 14.20
N SER A 273 11.17 -0.50 14.65
CA SER A 273 11.93 -1.51 13.91
C SER A 273 11.55 -2.91 14.34
N ALA A 274 11.74 -3.86 13.44
CA ALA A 274 11.77 -5.28 13.70
C ALA A 274 13.18 -5.82 13.39
N SER A 275 13.47 -7.07 13.75
CA SER A 275 14.78 -7.69 13.47
C SER A 275 15.17 -7.72 11.98
N TYR A 276 14.21 -7.49 11.11
CA TYR A 276 14.34 -7.60 9.66
C TYR A 276 14.18 -6.28 8.89
N ALA A 277 13.69 -5.20 9.54
CA ALA A 277 13.51 -3.89 8.88
C ALA A 277 13.33 -2.76 9.90
N GLU A 278 13.73 -1.55 9.50
CA GLU A 278 13.35 -0.30 10.16
C GLU A 278 12.09 0.27 9.48
N ASN A 279 11.17 0.84 10.26
CA ASN A 279 9.95 1.44 9.73
C ASN A 279 10.27 2.69 8.89
N ILE A 280 9.63 2.82 7.73
CA ILE A 280 9.69 4.03 6.90
C ILE A 280 8.47 4.94 7.10
N TYR A 281 7.57 4.57 7.98
CA TYR A 281 6.40 5.37 8.40
C TYR A 281 5.61 5.96 7.22
N TRP A 282 5.01 5.10 6.36
CA TRP A 282 4.08 5.64 5.37
C TRP A 282 3.07 6.58 6.03
N VAL A 283 2.50 6.19 7.16
CA VAL A 283 1.77 7.05 8.09
C VAL A 283 2.26 6.79 9.52
N PHE A 284 2.05 7.76 10.42
CA PHE A 284 2.28 7.56 11.85
C PHE A 284 0.94 7.23 12.51
N GLY A 285 0.69 5.96 12.72
CA GLY A 285 -0.54 5.43 13.31
C GLY A 285 -0.49 5.36 14.82
N LEU A 286 -1.64 5.42 15.45
CA LEU A 286 -1.84 5.27 16.90
C LEU A 286 -3.01 4.32 17.11
N VAL A 287 -2.88 3.37 18.04
CA VAL A 287 -3.99 2.51 18.46
C VAL A 287 -4.29 2.78 19.92
N ALA A 288 -5.43 3.41 20.20
CA ALA A 288 -5.88 3.71 21.57
C ALA A 288 -6.23 2.43 22.33
N ILE A 289 -6.13 2.47 23.66
CA ILE A 289 -6.53 1.34 24.52
C ILE A 289 -8.03 1.05 24.41
N THR A 290 -8.89 2.06 24.12
CA THR A 290 -10.33 1.92 23.88
C THR A 290 -10.76 2.72 22.65
N GLU A 291 -11.88 2.30 22.04
CA GLU A 291 -12.50 3.01 20.92
C GLU A 291 -12.94 4.43 21.31
N GLU A 292 -13.52 4.58 22.51
CA GLU A 292 -13.96 5.88 23.02
C GLU A 292 -12.77 6.87 23.13
N LEU A 293 -11.62 6.40 23.62
CA LEU A 293 -10.42 7.23 23.72
C LEU A 293 -9.93 7.67 22.32
N ALA A 294 -9.98 6.78 21.32
CA ALA A 294 -9.63 7.12 19.95
C ALA A 294 -10.55 8.21 19.39
N GLN A 295 -11.87 8.06 19.54
CA GLN A 295 -12.88 9.02 19.09
C GLN A 295 -12.69 10.39 19.77
N GLN A 296 -12.44 10.42 21.07
CA GLN A 296 -12.19 11.66 21.82
C GLN A 296 -10.89 12.34 21.38
N ALA A 297 -9.81 11.59 21.16
CA ALA A 297 -8.56 12.12 20.67
C ALA A 297 -8.70 12.73 19.26
N VAL A 298 -9.38 12.05 18.34
CA VAL A 298 -9.69 12.55 17.00
C VAL A 298 -10.52 13.83 17.05
N ALA A 299 -11.55 13.90 17.88
CA ALA A 299 -12.37 15.10 18.06
C ALA A 299 -11.56 16.26 18.63
N PHE A 300 -10.70 16.01 19.61
CA PHE A 300 -9.81 17.02 20.18
C PHE A 300 -8.82 17.57 19.15
N LEU A 301 -8.15 16.70 18.39
CA LEU A 301 -7.23 17.12 17.33
C LEU A 301 -7.94 17.94 16.26
N SER A 302 -9.15 17.53 15.86
CA SER A 302 -9.98 18.27 14.93
C SER A 302 -10.32 19.69 15.44
N SER A 303 -10.63 19.84 16.74
CA SER A 303 -10.86 21.16 17.37
C SER A 303 -9.65 22.07 17.33
N ARG A 304 -8.45 21.50 17.26
CA ARG A 304 -7.16 22.20 17.11
C ARG A 304 -6.74 22.35 15.64
N GLN A 305 -7.65 22.09 14.68
CA GLN A 305 -7.38 22.13 13.24
C GLN A 305 -6.23 21.19 12.79
N ILE A 306 -6.08 20.04 13.46
CA ILE A 306 -5.14 18.98 13.13
C ILE A 306 -5.91 17.84 12.46
N GLY A 307 -5.55 17.53 11.21
CA GLY A 307 -6.18 16.47 10.42
C GLY A 307 -5.79 15.09 10.92
N THR A 308 -6.75 14.16 10.87
CA THR A 308 -6.55 12.74 11.16
C THR A 308 -7.26 11.87 10.13
N ARG A 309 -6.97 10.57 10.09
CA ARG A 309 -7.74 9.59 9.34
C ARG A 309 -7.91 8.32 10.19
N PRO A 310 -9.07 7.65 10.11
CA PRO A 310 -9.22 6.34 10.73
C PRO A 310 -8.31 5.31 10.06
N PHE A 311 -8.03 4.24 10.76
CA PHE A 311 -7.40 3.04 10.22
C PHE A 311 -8.32 2.30 9.23
N PHE A 312 -7.76 1.33 8.51
CA PHE A 312 -8.55 0.48 7.62
C PHE A 312 -9.61 -0.29 8.41
N TRP A 313 -10.76 -0.51 7.79
CA TRP A 313 -11.78 -1.40 8.34
C TRP A 313 -11.53 -2.84 7.88
N CYS A 314 -11.77 -3.82 8.77
CA CYS A 314 -11.48 -5.22 8.46
C CYS A 314 -12.31 -5.75 7.28
N MET A 315 -11.70 -6.55 6.41
CA MET A 315 -12.38 -7.12 5.25
C MET A 315 -13.56 -8.03 5.64
N HIS A 316 -13.39 -8.86 6.67
CA HIS A 316 -14.43 -9.77 7.14
C HIS A 316 -15.65 -9.06 7.77
N GLU A 317 -15.56 -7.77 8.05
CA GLU A 317 -16.66 -6.94 8.57
C GLU A 317 -17.24 -5.98 7.51
N GLN A 318 -16.71 -5.97 6.28
CA GLN A 318 -17.23 -5.09 5.23
C GLN A 318 -18.65 -5.49 4.83
N PRO A 319 -19.63 -4.56 4.87
CA PRO A 319 -21.02 -4.88 4.53
C PRO A 319 -21.18 -5.53 3.16
N VAL A 320 -20.37 -5.14 2.17
CA VAL A 320 -20.43 -5.70 0.82
C VAL A 320 -20.15 -7.21 0.82
N PHE A 321 -19.17 -7.69 1.59
CA PHE A 321 -18.84 -9.12 1.65
C PHE A 321 -19.80 -9.90 2.55
N LEU A 322 -20.30 -9.29 3.64
CA LEU A 322 -21.36 -9.87 4.46
C LEU A 322 -22.66 -10.07 3.66
N ASN A 323 -23.01 -9.11 2.79
CA ASN A 323 -24.16 -9.22 1.89
C ASN A 323 -24.00 -10.31 0.81
N MET A 324 -22.74 -10.62 0.42
CA MET A 324 -22.42 -11.77 -0.43
C MET A 324 -22.54 -13.12 0.32
N GLY A 325 -22.85 -13.09 1.62
CA GLY A 325 -22.97 -14.28 2.46
C GLY A 325 -21.66 -14.77 3.07
N TRP A 326 -20.54 -14.04 2.86
CA TRP A 326 -19.22 -14.42 3.37
C TRP A 326 -19.01 -13.93 4.80
N TYR A 327 -18.07 -14.58 5.51
CA TYR A 327 -17.48 -14.17 6.79
C TYR A 327 -18.47 -14.02 7.98
N LYS A 328 -19.72 -14.49 7.85
CA LYS A 328 -20.72 -14.39 8.93
C LYS A 328 -20.22 -15.04 10.22
N GLY A 329 -20.15 -14.27 11.29
CA GLY A 329 -19.68 -14.73 12.60
C GLY A 329 -18.16 -14.92 12.74
N MET A 330 -17.39 -14.59 11.71
CA MET A 330 -15.92 -14.61 11.77
C MET A 330 -15.42 -13.56 12.77
N LYS A 331 -14.37 -13.89 13.51
CA LYS A 331 -13.73 -13.01 14.49
C LYS A 331 -12.23 -12.94 14.25
N MET A 332 -11.71 -11.72 14.19
CA MET A 332 -10.30 -11.42 14.03
C MET A 332 -9.91 -10.28 14.99
N PRO A 333 -9.72 -10.63 16.26
CA PRO A 333 -9.74 -9.65 17.37
C PRO A 333 -8.65 -8.59 17.26
N VAL A 334 -7.50 -8.90 16.66
CA VAL A 334 -6.42 -7.92 16.51
C VAL A 334 -6.80 -6.89 15.45
N GLY A 335 -7.21 -7.34 14.27
CA GLY A 335 -7.65 -6.45 13.19
C GLY A 335 -8.86 -5.62 13.62
N GLU A 336 -9.85 -6.23 14.28
CA GLU A 336 -11.05 -5.56 14.79
C GLU A 336 -10.68 -4.44 15.78
N LYS A 337 -9.76 -4.71 16.72
CA LYS A 337 -9.27 -3.69 17.66
C LYS A 337 -8.58 -2.54 16.92
N MET A 338 -7.68 -2.85 15.98
CA MET A 338 -6.98 -1.83 15.20
C MET A 338 -7.95 -0.96 14.38
N ALA A 339 -8.96 -1.58 13.75
CA ALA A 339 -9.94 -0.87 12.94
C ALA A 339 -10.78 0.14 13.76
N ARG A 340 -11.14 -0.22 15.01
CA ARG A 340 -11.95 0.64 15.88
C ARG A 340 -11.15 1.67 16.64
N ASN A 341 -9.98 1.26 17.13
CA ASN A 341 -9.18 2.07 18.05
C ASN A 341 -8.06 2.83 17.33
N GLY A 342 -7.86 2.56 16.03
CA GLY A 342 -6.74 3.08 15.27
C GLY A 342 -7.08 4.34 14.47
N PHE A 343 -6.15 5.29 14.49
CA PHE A 343 -6.14 6.45 13.60
C PHE A 343 -4.71 6.88 13.33
N TYR A 344 -4.49 7.66 12.27
CA TYR A 344 -3.18 8.23 12.01
C TYR A 344 -3.21 9.75 11.99
N ILE A 345 -2.10 10.33 12.41
CA ILE A 345 -1.85 11.76 12.57
C ILE A 345 -1.08 12.31 11.37
N PRO A 346 -0.94 13.64 11.23
CA PRO A 346 -0.19 14.26 10.14
C PRO A 346 1.20 13.62 9.96
N SER A 347 1.45 13.12 8.77
CA SER A 347 2.67 12.36 8.44
C SER A 347 3.12 12.54 6.99
N GLY A 348 2.64 13.57 6.27
CA GLY A 348 3.04 13.87 4.91
C GLY A 348 4.49 14.32 4.80
N LEU A 349 5.09 14.15 3.62
CA LEU A 349 6.45 14.63 3.35
C LEU A 349 6.60 16.15 3.41
N GLY A 350 5.51 16.89 3.12
CA GLY A 350 5.47 18.35 3.22
C GLY A 350 5.31 18.88 4.64
N LEU A 351 5.13 18.02 5.66
CA LEU A 351 4.96 18.43 7.05
C LEU A 351 6.24 19.07 7.59
N ALA A 352 6.14 20.27 8.19
CA ALA A 352 7.26 20.94 8.84
C ALA A 352 7.54 20.33 10.23
N GLU A 353 8.77 20.48 10.71
CA GLU A 353 9.17 19.94 12.03
C GLU A 353 8.39 20.62 13.16
N GLU A 354 8.17 21.93 13.07
CA GLU A 354 7.35 22.69 14.01
C GLU A 354 5.90 22.19 14.07
N GLU A 355 5.34 21.79 12.92
CA GLU A 355 4.00 21.22 12.87
C GLU A 355 3.96 19.84 13.56
N MET A 356 5.03 19.02 13.45
CA MET A 356 5.13 17.75 14.18
C MET A 356 5.09 17.97 15.69
N HIS A 357 5.81 18.99 16.18
CA HIS A 357 5.78 19.35 17.60
C HIS A 357 4.38 19.81 18.04
N ILE A 358 3.71 20.65 17.26
CA ILE A 358 2.33 21.09 17.56
C ILE A 358 1.38 19.89 17.66
N VAL A 359 1.48 18.93 16.75
CA VAL A 359 0.65 17.71 16.76
C VAL A 359 0.92 16.86 17.99
N ALA A 360 2.19 16.65 18.33
CA ALA A 360 2.59 15.87 19.50
C ALA A 360 2.14 16.54 20.80
N ASP A 361 2.33 17.86 20.93
CA ASP A 361 1.91 18.63 22.10
C ASP A 361 0.41 18.59 22.30
N ALA A 362 -0.38 18.68 21.23
CA ALA A 362 -1.84 18.55 21.29
C ALA A 362 -2.27 17.18 21.84
N LEU A 363 -1.64 16.09 21.41
CA LEU A 363 -1.93 14.75 21.93
C LEU A 363 -1.54 14.60 23.40
N ILE A 364 -0.39 15.13 23.80
CA ILE A 364 0.07 15.12 25.21
C ILE A 364 -0.86 15.96 26.09
N GLU A 365 -1.30 17.13 25.62
CA GLU A 365 -2.29 17.97 26.32
C GLU A 365 -3.61 17.21 26.51
N PHE A 366 -4.11 16.55 25.45
CA PHE A 366 -5.32 15.72 25.53
C PHE A 366 -5.22 14.65 26.62
N THR A 367 -4.09 13.95 26.70
CA THR A 367 -3.92 12.88 27.71
C THR A 367 -3.81 13.40 29.14
N LYS A 368 -3.19 14.57 29.37
CA LYS A 368 -3.13 15.20 30.69
C LYS A 368 -4.50 15.60 31.22
N ALA A 369 -5.44 15.93 30.36
CA ALA A 369 -6.83 16.24 30.74
C ALA A 369 -7.65 14.97 31.07
N LYS A 370 -7.09 13.77 30.88
CA LYS A 370 -7.72 12.47 31.14
C LYS A 370 -7.10 11.70 32.31
N ALA A 371 -5.90 12.11 32.75
CA ALA A 371 -5.26 11.60 33.97
C ALA A 371 -5.79 12.31 35.19
#